data_4528fe15d71047c137219b4fb7ffef73
#
_entry.id   4528fe15d71047c137219b4fb7ffef73
#
_cell.length_a   1.000
_cell.length_b   1.000
_cell.length_c   1.000
_cell.angle_alpha   90.00
_cell.angle_beta   90.00
_cell.angle_gamma   90.00
#
_symmetry.space_group_name_H-M   'P 1'
#
loop_
_entity.id
_entity.type
_entity.pdbx_description
1 polymer ?
#
loop_
_entity_poly.entity_id
_entity_poly.type
_entity_poly.pdbx_seq_one_letter_code
_entity_poly.pdbx_strand_id
1 'polypeptide(L)'
;MTAGERTGVVLSGGGADGAYEVGVLKALTHGVSPATGYRPIDPEVYTGTSVGAFNAAFMVSRSGRPATAVTEELEAVWLERVANTPLSCGNGVFRVRGLPFQFLDPGCFLQPFQVLTNAVQDTFDLAKFSLIKGAQFATDDASLQSRLLSLIDLQAFISSQPIDQLIAEEISLEALRRSTKRLTIAASNWEAGVLRLFSKDEIADTVGTAAILASAAIPGIFPPVPVEGIPYVDGGVLLNTPLIPAIRDGATTVHIIFLDPLLRNVVLKPYPSTLDTAWRMLAIIWASNVRKDILIAAGINLILELLERGAPESASREDARTFLQVAWQMYRRMSEGGAQAYRKLTVHVYRPQSALGEGEGILDFQRARLHGLVEMGYNDAVNHDCAVNGCVLPGRPAGPGGNR
;
A
#
# COMPACT_ATOMS: atom_id res chain seq x y z
N MET A 1 26.72 -15.49 14.25
CA MET A 1 26.23 -15.59 12.84
C MET A 1 25.93 -14.19 12.38
N THR A 2 26.71 -13.67 11.45
CA THR A 2 26.38 -12.40 10.77
C THR A 2 25.07 -12.64 10.04
N ALA A 3 23.99 -11.99 10.48
CA ALA A 3 22.73 -12.07 9.78
C ALA A 3 22.97 -11.55 8.35
N GLY A 4 22.73 -12.37 7.33
CA GLY A 4 22.98 -12.06 5.93
C GLY A 4 22.21 -10.79 5.48
N GLU A 5 22.61 -10.22 4.36
CA GLU A 5 21.84 -9.21 3.68
C GLU A 5 20.46 -9.79 3.32
N ARG A 6 19.40 -9.02 3.59
CA ARG A 6 18.03 -9.39 3.25
C ARG A 6 17.45 -8.38 2.29
N THR A 7 16.82 -8.89 1.26
CA THR A 7 16.09 -8.07 0.30
C THR A 7 14.63 -7.92 0.75
N GLY A 8 14.16 -6.69 0.77
CA GLY A 8 12.78 -6.36 1.07
C GLY A 8 12.11 -5.64 -0.09
N VAL A 9 10.80 -5.80 -0.19
CA VAL A 9 9.92 -5.03 -1.08
C VAL A 9 8.88 -4.32 -0.24
N VAL A 10 8.71 -3.02 -0.52
CA VAL A 10 7.72 -2.15 0.12
C VAL A 10 6.73 -1.71 -0.94
N LEU A 11 5.46 -2.04 -0.72
CA LEU A 11 4.35 -1.82 -1.64
C LEU A 11 3.40 -0.77 -1.06
N SER A 12 3.15 0.28 -1.82
CA SER A 12 2.35 1.42 -1.38
C SER A 12 0.85 1.18 -1.59
N GLY A 13 0.01 1.96 -0.91
CA GLY A 13 -1.41 2.04 -1.22
C GLY A 13 -1.68 2.91 -2.45
N GLY A 14 -2.74 2.60 -3.20
CA GLY A 14 -3.11 3.36 -4.40
C GLY A 14 -4.24 2.74 -5.25
N GLY A 15 -5.03 1.80 -4.71
CA GLY A 15 -6.17 1.22 -5.41
C GLY A 15 -5.81 0.56 -6.74
N ALA A 16 -6.45 0.94 -7.84
CA ALA A 16 -6.21 0.38 -9.18
C ALA A 16 -4.77 0.59 -9.68
N ASP A 17 -4.06 1.60 -9.15
CA ASP A 17 -2.67 1.87 -9.50
C ASP A 17 -1.71 0.76 -9.02
N GLY A 18 -2.15 -0.12 -8.12
CA GLY A 18 -1.40 -1.32 -7.70
C GLY A 18 -1.01 -2.26 -8.84
N ALA A 19 -1.63 -2.15 -10.02
CA ALA A 19 -1.20 -2.84 -11.23
C ALA A 19 0.22 -2.41 -11.68
N TYR A 20 0.62 -1.17 -11.41
CA TYR A 20 1.99 -0.70 -11.65
C TYR A 20 3.01 -1.48 -10.79
N GLU A 21 2.68 -1.78 -9.53
CA GLU A 21 3.54 -2.59 -8.66
C GLU A 21 3.80 -3.98 -9.24
N VAL A 22 2.78 -4.59 -9.85
CA VAL A 22 2.90 -5.91 -10.49
C VAL A 22 3.95 -5.87 -11.60
N GLY A 23 3.94 -4.82 -12.42
CA GLY A 23 4.95 -4.62 -13.48
C GLY A 23 6.36 -4.48 -12.92
N VAL A 24 6.55 -3.68 -11.88
CA VAL A 24 7.84 -3.54 -11.21
C VAL A 24 8.29 -4.87 -10.60
N LEU A 25 7.43 -5.55 -9.84
CA LEU A 25 7.72 -6.87 -9.26
C LEU A 25 8.15 -7.88 -10.33
N LYS A 26 7.45 -7.91 -11.47
CA LYS A 26 7.77 -8.77 -12.59
C LYS A 26 9.19 -8.49 -13.12
N ALA A 27 9.56 -7.23 -13.36
CA ALA A 27 10.89 -6.88 -13.81
C ALA A 27 11.98 -7.25 -12.79
N LEU A 28 11.74 -7.08 -11.50
CA LEU A 28 12.66 -7.43 -10.43
C LEU A 28 12.88 -8.94 -10.33
N THR A 29 11.81 -9.71 -10.34
CA THR A 29 11.86 -11.18 -10.22
C THR A 29 12.43 -11.85 -11.49
N HIS A 30 12.26 -11.22 -12.65
CA HIS A 30 12.91 -11.67 -13.90
C HIS A 30 14.36 -11.21 -14.04
N GLY A 31 14.85 -10.33 -13.15
CA GLY A 31 16.23 -9.86 -13.14
C GLY A 31 16.59 -8.98 -14.33
N VAL A 32 15.66 -8.17 -14.83
CA VAL A 32 15.89 -7.26 -15.95
C VAL A 32 16.13 -5.81 -15.52
N SER A 33 16.11 -5.54 -14.21
CA SER A 33 16.34 -4.21 -13.67
C SER A 33 17.82 -3.97 -13.34
N PRO A 34 18.39 -2.80 -13.68
CA PRO A 34 19.75 -2.42 -13.27
C PRO A 34 19.88 -2.32 -11.74
N ALA A 35 18.80 -2.00 -11.01
CA ALA A 35 18.79 -1.93 -9.55
C ALA A 35 19.08 -3.28 -8.87
N THR A 36 18.85 -4.40 -9.55
CA THR A 36 19.19 -5.75 -9.08
C THR A 36 20.51 -6.26 -9.67
N GLY A 37 21.25 -5.42 -10.40
CA GLY A 37 22.42 -5.84 -11.14
C GLY A 37 22.10 -6.86 -12.21
N TYR A 38 20.91 -6.78 -12.81
CA TYR A 38 20.39 -7.72 -13.82
C TYR A 38 20.32 -9.17 -13.34
N ARG A 39 19.99 -9.36 -12.05
CA ARG A 39 19.79 -10.68 -11.44
C ARG A 39 18.38 -10.81 -10.91
N PRO A 40 17.74 -11.97 -11.08
CA PRO A 40 16.45 -12.24 -10.44
C PRO A 40 16.56 -12.12 -8.92
N ILE A 41 15.56 -11.50 -8.30
CA ILE A 41 15.46 -11.46 -6.83
C ILE A 41 14.25 -12.27 -6.35
N ASP A 42 14.39 -12.82 -5.16
CA ASP A 42 13.30 -13.46 -4.40
C ASP A 42 13.28 -12.85 -2.98
N PRO A 43 12.60 -11.71 -2.79
CA PRO A 43 12.65 -10.97 -1.53
C PRO A 43 12.18 -11.80 -0.33
N GLU A 44 12.86 -11.63 0.82
CA GLU A 44 12.51 -12.31 2.08
C GLU A 44 11.55 -11.48 2.94
N VAL A 45 11.45 -10.17 2.70
CA VAL A 45 10.62 -9.24 3.47
C VAL A 45 9.67 -8.51 2.55
N TYR A 46 8.39 -8.57 2.87
CA TYR A 46 7.35 -7.84 2.18
C TYR A 46 6.58 -6.97 3.17
N THR A 47 6.41 -5.72 2.86
CA THR A 47 5.50 -4.84 3.60
C THR A 47 4.57 -4.13 2.64
N GLY A 48 3.32 -3.95 3.05
CA GLY A 48 2.33 -3.35 2.17
C GLY A 48 1.21 -2.62 2.89
N THR A 49 0.60 -1.70 2.17
CA THR A 49 -0.57 -0.95 2.61
C THR A 49 -1.62 -0.99 1.51
N SER A 50 -2.91 -1.12 1.88
CA SER A 50 -4.01 -1.10 0.91
C SER A 50 -3.83 -2.16 -0.18
N VAL A 51 -3.84 -1.77 -1.44
CA VAL A 51 -3.57 -2.67 -2.57
C VAL A 51 -2.18 -3.32 -2.46
N GLY A 52 -1.18 -2.59 -1.95
CA GLY A 52 0.15 -3.15 -1.69
C GLY A 52 0.13 -4.26 -0.63
N ALA A 53 -0.82 -4.23 0.32
CA ALA A 53 -1.03 -5.31 1.28
C ALA A 53 -1.53 -6.59 0.59
N PHE A 54 -2.44 -6.46 -0.38
CA PHE A 54 -2.90 -7.58 -1.20
C PHE A 54 -1.75 -8.17 -2.04
N ASN A 55 -1.03 -7.33 -2.78
CA ASN A 55 0.10 -7.76 -3.60
C ASN A 55 1.19 -8.44 -2.75
N ALA A 56 1.54 -7.88 -1.58
CA ALA A 56 2.51 -8.46 -0.64
C ALA A 56 2.06 -9.83 -0.13
N ALA A 57 0.80 -9.93 0.34
CA ALA A 57 0.24 -11.17 0.86
C ALA A 57 0.17 -12.26 -0.23
N PHE A 58 -0.17 -11.88 -1.46
CA PHE A 58 -0.18 -12.78 -2.61
C PHE A 58 1.21 -13.39 -2.85
N MET A 59 2.25 -12.56 -2.93
CA MET A 59 3.63 -12.99 -3.12
C MET A 59 4.11 -13.92 -1.99
N VAL A 60 3.80 -13.58 -0.74
CA VAL A 60 4.22 -14.37 0.42
C VAL A 60 3.46 -15.69 0.54
N SER A 61 2.16 -15.72 0.22
CA SER A 61 1.36 -16.94 0.25
C SER A 61 1.79 -18.00 -0.77
N ARG A 62 2.54 -17.59 -1.80
CA ARG A 62 3.05 -18.47 -2.87
C ARG A 62 4.57 -18.67 -2.84
N SER A 63 5.21 -18.36 -1.72
CA SER A 63 6.68 -18.37 -1.54
C SER A 63 7.37 -19.73 -1.80
N GLY A 64 6.60 -20.81 -1.89
CA GLY A 64 7.14 -22.14 -2.27
C GLY A 64 7.34 -22.35 -3.77
N ARG A 65 7.01 -21.33 -4.59
CA ARG A 65 7.11 -21.37 -6.06
C ARG A 65 8.15 -20.35 -6.55
N PRO A 66 8.68 -20.49 -7.78
CA PRO A 66 9.58 -19.49 -8.35
C PRO A 66 8.91 -18.10 -8.38
N ALA A 67 9.60 -17.07 -7.91
CA ALA A 67 9.06 -15.72 -7.81
C ALA A 67 8.59 -15.16 -9.17
N THR A 68 9.24 -15.56 -10.26
CA THR A 68 8.82 -15.24 -11.65
C THR A 68 7.42 -15.76 -11.96
N ALA A 69 7.16 -17.03 -11.67
CA ALA A 69 5.86 -17.64 -11.92
C ALA A 69 4.76 -17.01 -11.03
N VAL A 70 5.12 -16.60 -9.79
CA VAL A 70 4.17 -15.94 -8.88
C VAL A 70 3.82 -14.54 -9.38
N THR A 71 4.76 -13.78 -9.93
CA THR A 71 4.46 -12.45 -10.50
C THR A 71 3.66 -12.53 -11.79
N GLU A 72 3.85 -13.56 -12.63
CA GLU A 72 3.02 -13.81 -13.80
C GLU A 72 1.57 -14.17 -13.40
N GLU A 73 1.40 -14.98 -12.35
CA GLU A 73 0.08 -15.30 -11.80
C GLU A 73 -0.59 -14.07 -11.18
N LEU A 74 0.16 -13.22 -10.48
CA LEU A 74 -0.37 -11.97 -9.93
C LEU A 74 -0.85 -11.05 -11.05
N GLU A 75 -0.11 -10.93 -12.16
CA GLU A 75 -0.54 -10.18 -13.35
C GLU A 75 -1.85 -10.75 -13.91
N ALA A 76 -1.96 -12.07 -14.05
CA ALA A 76 -3.18 -12.72 -14.52
C ALA A 76 -4.37 -12.43 -13.59
N VAL A 77 -4.18 -12.50 -12.27
CA VAL A 77 -5.23 -12.13 -11.28
C VAL A 77 -5.65 -10.67 -11.47
N TRP A 78 -4.71 -9.75 -11.66
CA TRP A 78 -5.03 -8.35 -11.90
C TRP A 78 -5.83 -8.13 -13.19
N LEU A 79 -5.47 -8.79 -14.28
CA LEU A 79 -6.07 -8.58 -15.59
C LEU A 79 -7.36 -9.38 -15.82
N GLU A 80 -7.60 -10.45 -15.04
CA GLU A 80 -8.74 -11.35 -15.25
C GLU A 80 -9.76 -11.29 -14.12
N ARG A 81 -9.32 -11.03 -12.88
CA ARG A 81 -10.16 -11.07 -11.69
C ARG A 81 -10.39 -9.71 -11.04
N VAL A 82 -9.33 -8.87 -10.95
CA VAL A 82 -9.43 -7.50 -10.43
C VAL A 82 -10.06 -6.57 -11.46
N ALA A 83 -9.67 -6.70 -12.71
CA ALA A 83 -10.14 -5.86 -13.80
C ALA A 83 -11.65 -6.00 -14.04
N ASN A 84 -12.27 -4.88 -14.45
CA ASN A 84 -13.57 -4.92 -15.11
C ASN A 84 -13.39 -5.50 -16.51
N THR A 85 -14.09 -6.58 -16.80
CA THR A 85 -14.08 -7.25 -18.10
C THR A 85 -15.50 -7.21 -18.72
N PRO A 86 -15.65 -7.31 -20.04
CA PRO A 86 -16.96 -7.34 -20.67
C PRO A 86 -17.88 -8.49 -20.21
N LEU A 87 -17.31 -9.48 -19.52
CA LEU A 87 -18.04 -10.65 -19.02
C LEU A 87 -18.29 -10.59 -17.51
N SER A 88 -17.68 -9.65 -16.78
CA SER A 88 -17.89 -9.49 -15.34
C SER A 88 -19.00 -8.47 -15.05
N CYS A 89 -19.78 -8.72 -14.01
CA CYS A 89 -20.73 -7.76 -13.47
C CYS A 89 -20.02 -6.90 -12.40
N GLY A 90 -19.41 -5.79 -12.81
CA GLY A 90 -18.52 -4.98 -11.98
C GLY A 90 -17.06 -5.42 -12.08
N ASN A 91 -16.26 -5.08 -11.10
CA ASN A 91 -14.85 -5.45 -10.99
C ASN A 91 -14.60 -6.29 -9.72
N GLY A 92 -13.39 -6.85 -9.57
CA GLY A 92 -13.02 -7.70 -8.44
C GLY A 92 -12.78 -6.97 -7.12
N VAL A 93 -12.96 -5.64 -7.08
CA VAL A 93 -12.71 -4.82 -5.88
C VAL A 93 -14.01 -4.31 -5.27
N PHE A 94 -14.89 -3.74 -6.08
CA PHE A 94 -16.16 -3.23 -5.60
C PHE A 94 -17.24 -3.35 -6.66
N ARG A 95 -18.50 -3.26 -6.23
CA ARG A 95 -19.65 -3.05 -7.11
C ARG A 95 -20.53 -1.94 -6.57
N VAL A 96 -21.23 -1.25 -7.46
CA VAL A 96 -22.24 -0.28 -7.08
C VAL A 96 -23.51 -1.03 -6.74
N ARG A 97 -24.13 -0.72 -5.58
CA ARG A 97 -25.36 -1.34 -5.10
C ARG A 97 -26.56 -0.72 -5.83
N GLY A 98 -27.56 -1.57 -6.03
CA GLY A 98 -28.86 -1.21 -6.56
C GLY A 98 -29.06 -1.61 -8.03
N LEU A 99 -30.24 -2.18 -8.32
CA LEU A 99 -30.63 -2.69 -9.63
C LEU A 99 -30.40 -1.69 -10.79
N PRO A 100 -30.77 -0.39 -10.68
CA PRO A 100 -30.57 0.54 -11.79
C PRO A 100 -29.12 0.65 -12.26
N PHE A 101 -28.15 0.57 -11.33
CA PHE A 101 -26.74 0.67 -11.67
C PHE A 101 -26.18 -0.61 -12.29
N GLN A 102 -26.70 -1.77 -11.88
CA GLN A 102 -26.31 -3.06 -12.48
C GLN A 102 -26.78 -3.18 -13.94
N PHE A 103 -27.92 -2.56 -14.29
CA PHE A 103 -28.39 -2.51 -15.67
C PHE A 103 -27.57 -1.58 -16.57
N LEU A 104 -26.72 -0.72 -16.02
CA LEU A 104 -25.78 0.11 -16.81
C LEU A 104 -24.49 -0.66 -17.17
N ASP A 105 -24.24 -1.81 -16.54
CA ASP A 105 -23.08 -2.66 -16.82
C ASP A 105 -23.47 -3.81 -17.76
N PRO A 106 -22.98 -3.84 -19.02
CA PRO A 106 -23.30 -4.89 -19.98
C PRO A 106 -22.96 -6.30 -19.50
N GLY A 107 -21.91 -6.47 -18.71
CA GLY A 107 -21.50 -7.76 -18.14
C GLY A 107 -22.55 -8.37 -17.20
N CYS A 108 -23.33 -7.52 -16.53
CA CYS A 108 -24.39 -7.97 -15.64
C CYS A 108 -25.52 -8.69 -16.36
N PHE A 109 -25.81 -8.34 -17.63
CA PHE A 109 -26.83 -9.05 -18.42
C PHE A 109 -26.47 -10.51 -18.69
N LEU A 110 -25.20 -10.85 -18.71
CA LEU A 110 -24.70 -12.20 -18.94
C LEU A 110 -24.75 -13.07 -17.67
N GLN A 111 -25.02 -12.44 -16.50
CA GLN A 111 -24.97 -13.10 -15.19
C GLN A 111 -26.27 -12.88 -14.38
N PRO A 112 -27.45 -13.31 -14.89
CA PRO A 112 -28.74 -12.99 -14.27
C PRO A 112 -28.90 -13.54 -12.84
N PHE A 113 -28.30 -14.68 -12.54
CA PHE A 113 -28.31 -15.23 -11.17
C PHE A 113 -27.50 -14.38 -10.20
N GLN A 114 -26.36 -13.87 -10.63
CA GLN A 114 -25.52 -12.97 -9.82
C GLN A 114 -26.26 -11.64 -9.58
N VAL A 115 -26.91 -11.08 -10.59
CA VAL A 115 -27.74 -9.89 -10.44
C VAL A 115 -28.86 -10.10 -9.42
N LEU A 116 -29.53 -11.25 -9.45
CA LEU A 116 -30.58 -11.55 -8.50
C LEU A 116 -30.06 -11.70 -7.07
N THR A 117 -28.97 -12.44 -6.88
CA THR A 117 -28.35 -12.60 -5.55
C THR A 117 -27.85 -11.27 -5.00
N ASN A 118 -27.20 -10.46 -5.84
CA ASN A 118 -26.77 -9.12 -5.50
C ASN A 118 -27.96 -8.24 -5.09
N ALA A 119 -29.07 -8.28 -5.83
CA ALA A 119 -30.25 -7.46 -5.55
C ALA A 119 -30.88 -7.81 -4.19
N VAL A 120 -30.97 -9.10 -3.84
CA VAL A 120 -31.47 -9.53 -2.53
C VAL A 120 -30.56 -9.02 -1.40
N GLN A 121 -29.25 -9.18 -1.56
CA GLN A 121 -28.29 -8.73 -0.57
C GLN A 121 -28.27 -7.21 -0.43
N ASP A 122 -28.29 -6.49 -1.55
CA ASP A 122 -28.35 -5.02 -1.55
C ASP A 122 -29.60 -4.50 -0.85
N THR A 123 -30.75 -5.15 -1.07
CA THR A 123 -32.00 -4.76 -0.41
C THR A 123 -31.88 -4.92 1.11
N PHE A 124 -31.27 -6.03 1.56
CA PHE A 124 -31.05 -6.25 3.00
C PHE A 124 -30.07 -5.25 3.60
N ASP A 125 -28.93 -5.01 2.92
CA ASP A 125 -27.91 -4.07 3.37
C ASP A 125 -28.44 -2.62 3.41
N LEU A 126 -29.19 -2.20 2.37
CA LEU A 126 -29.81 -0.87 2.31
C LEU A 126 -30.90 -0.70 3.38
N ALA A 127 -31.69 -1.73 3.65
CA ALA A 127 -32.68 -1.70 4.74
C ALA A 127 -32.02 -1.57 6.10
N LYS A 128 -30.97 -2.36 6.36
CA LYS A 128 -30.15 -2.25 7.59
C LYS A 128 -29.52 -0.87 7.74
N PHE A 129 -28.92 -0.37 6.67
CA PHE A 129 -28.33 0.97 6.64
C PHE A 129 -29.38 2.05 6.94
N SER A 130 -30.55 2.01 6.28
CA SER A 130 -31.64 2.98 6.47
C SER A 130 -32.17 2.95 7.89
N LEU A 131 -32.27 1.78 8.54
CA LEU A 131 -32.67 1.64 9.92
C LEU A 131 -31.66 2.30 10.87
N ILE A 132 -30.37 2.03 10.69
CA ILE A 132 -29.29 2.61 11.51
C ILE A 132 -29.24 4.13 11.34
N LYS A 133 -29.26 4.63 10.10
CA LYS A 133 -29.22 6.08 9.82
C LYS A 133 -30.50 6.77 10.28
N GLY A 134 -31.66 6.14 10.14
CA GLY A 134 -32.93 6.67 10.68
C GLY A 134 -32.92 6.78 12.20
N ALA A 135 -32.38 5.77 12.89
CA ALA A 135 -32.20 5.83 14.33
C ALA A 135 -31.22 6.93 14.77
N GLN A 136 -30.06 7.04 14.10
CA GLN A 136 -29.09 8.11 14.33
C GLN A 136 -29.71 9.49 14.09
N PHE A 137 -30.42 9.67 12.97
CA PHE A 137 -31.12 10.93 12.66
C PHE A 137 -32.13 11.33 13.75
N ALA A 138 -32.84 10.36 14.34
CA ALA A 138 -33.82 10.60 15.37
C ALA A 138 -33.21 10.92 16.74
N THR A 139 -32.04 10.37 17.05
CA THR A 139 -31.39 10.49 18.37
C THR A 139 -30.26 11.52 18.42
N ASP A 140 -29.84 12.06 17.27
CA ASP A 140 -28.76 13.03 17.19
C ASP A 140 -29.26 14.42 17.65
N ASP A 141 -28.53 15.05 18.56
CA ASP A 141 -28.81 16.42 19.06
C ASP A 141 -28.28 17.53 18.14
N ALA A 142 -27.70 17.16 16.99
CA ALA A 142 -27.16 18.09 16.01
C ALA A 142 -28.26 18.90 15.30
N SER A 143 -27.88 20.01 14.66
CA SER A 143 -28.80 20.81 13.87
C SER A 143 -29.42 20.00 12.71
N LEU A 144 -30.63 20.37 12.28
CA LEU A 144 -31.32 19.69 11.16
C LEU A 144 -30.45 19.62 9.91
N GLN A 145 -29.67 20.68 9.61
CA GLN A 145 -28.76 20.72 8.46
C GLN A 145 -27.64 19.68 8.60
N SER A 146 -27.02 19.55 9.78
CA SER A 146 -25.99 18.54 10.03
C SER A 146 -26.54 17.12 9.91
N ARG A 147 -27.77 16.88 10.42
CA ARG A 147 -28.45 15.58 10.29
C ARG A 147 -28.75 15.23 8.82
N LEU A 148 -29.18 16.21 8.00
CA LEU A 148 -29.42 16.00 6.58
C LEU A 148 -28.12 15.69 5.81
N LEU A 149 -27.01 16.37 6.14
CA LEU A 149 -25.71 16.08 5.57
C LEU A 149 -25.19 14.68 5.95
N SER A 150 -25.50 14.19 7.13
CA SER A 150 -25.11 12.84 7.57
C SER A 150 -25.82 11.70 6.82
N LEU A 151 -26.91 12.01 6.09
CA LEU A 151 -27.59 11.04 5.22
C LEU A 151 -26.87 10.81 3.89
N ILE A 152 -25.96 11.72 3.49
CA ILE A 152 -25.16 11.57 2.28
C ILE A 152 -23.98 10.66 2.62
N ASP A 153 -24.11 9.38 2.28
CA ASP A 153 -23.11 8.36 2.60
C ASP A 153 -22.82 7.49 1.38
N LEU A 154 -21.65 7.69 0.77
CA LEU A 154 -21.22 6.92 -0.40
C LEU A 154 -21.05 5.43 -0.09
N GLN A 155 -20.74 5.07 1.17
CA GLN A 155 -20.57 3.69 1.60
C GLN A 155 -21.86 2.86 1.46
N ALA A 156 -23.02 3.53 1.51
CA ALA A 156 -24.31 2.88 1.27
C ALA A 156 -24.44 2.32 -0.16
N PHE A 157 -23.79 2.97 -1.11
CA PHE A 157 -23.92 2.64 -2.54
C PHE A 157 -22.79 1.73 -3.05
N ILE A 158 -21.74 1.49 -2.25
CA ILE A 158 -20.57 0.68 -2.65
C ILE A 158 -20.54 -0.59 -1.79
N SER A 159 -20.40 -1.74 -2.46
CA SER A 159 -20.16 -3.04 -1.82
C SER A 159 -18.71 -3.44 -1.97
N SER A 160 -18.05 -3.75 -0.85
CA SER A 160 -16.69 -4.31 -0.81
C SER A 160 -16.66 -5.85 -0.87
N GLN A 161 -17.83 -6.49 -1.08
CA GLN A 161 -17.91 -7.94 -1.17
C GLN A 161 -16.97 -8.55 -2.23
N PRO A 162 -16.80 -7.96 -3.44
CA PRO A 162 -15.89 -8.53 -4.43
C PRO A 162 -14.45 -8.64 -3.94
N ILE A 163 -13.91 -7.59 -3.30
CA ILE A 163 -12.53 -7.64 -2.77
C ILE A 163 -12.39 -8.61 -1.60
N ASP A 164 -13.41 -8.74 -0.75
CA ASP A 164 -13.40 -9.71 0.35
C ASP A 164 -13.33 -11.14 -0.19
N GLN A 165 -14.15 -11.46 -1.20
CA GLN A 165 -14.11 -12.75 -1.89
C GLN A 165 -12.78 -12.98 -2.60
N LEU A 166 -12.26 -11.97 -3.34
CA LEU A 166 -10.99 -12.07 -4.03
C LEU A 166 -9.85 -12.38 -3.05
N ILE A 167 -9.78 -11.68 -1.92
CA ILE A 167 -8.76 -11.90 -0.90
C ILE A 167 -8.90 -13.31 -0.32
N ALA A 168 -10.12 -13.74 0.01
CA ALA A 168 -10.38 -15.06 0.59
C ALA A 168 -10.00 -16.21 -0.36
N GLU A 169 -10.20 -16.03 -1.66
CA GLU A 169 -9.88 -17.04 -2.67
C GLU A 169 -8.41 -17.06 -3.05
N GLU A 170 -7.75 -15.88 -3.11
CA GLU A 170 -6.37 -15.77 -3.55
C GLU A 170 -5.35 -15.91 -2.41
N ILE A 171 -5.70 -15.62 -1.18
CA ILE A 171 -4.75 -15.65 -0.07
C ILE A 171 -4.97 -16.89 0.81
N SER A 172 -4.09 -17.84 0.69
CA SER A 172 -4.10 -19.05 1.54
C SER A 172 -3.41 -18.76 2.88
N LEU A 173 -4.18 -18.75 3.98
CA LEU A 173 -3.64 -18.60 5.34
C LEU A 173 -2.69 -19.74 5.71
N GLU A 174 -2.98 -20.96 5.26
CA GLU A 174 -2.09 -22.11 5.48
C GLU A 174 -0.74 -21.94 4.78
N ALA A 175 -0.75 -21.41 3.54
CA ALA A 175 0.48 -21.13 2.82
C ALA A 175 1.26 -19.97 3.46
N LEU A 176 0.59 -18.92 3.96
CA LEU A 176 1.21 -17.86 4.75
C LEU A 176 1.90 -18.43 5.99
N ARG A 177 1.23 -19.33 6.73
CA ARG A 177 1.79 -19.97 7.92
C ARG A 177 3.07 -20.74 7.61
N ARG A 178 3.10 -21.46 6.50
CA ARG A 178 4.28 -22.24 6.07
C ARG A 178 5.41 -21.42 5.47
N SER A 179 5.11 -20.19 5.05
CA SER A 179 6.09 -19.31 4.41
C SER A 179 7.21 -18.91 5.37
N THR A 180 8.45 -18.97 4.90
CA THR A 180 9.63 -18.45 5.62
C THR A 180 9.83 -16.95 5.43
N LYS A 181 9.12 -16.35 4.48
CA LYS A 181 9.15 -14.90 4.21
C LYS A 181 8.43 -14.14 5.30
N ARG A 182 8.81 -12.89 5.48
CA ARG A 182 8.16 -11.96 6.40
C ARG A 182 7.12 -11.13 5.67
N LEU A 183 6.01 -10.87 6.32
CA LEU A 183 4.95 -10.00 5.83
C LEU A 183 4.51 -9.09 6.97
N THR A 184 4.43 -7.78 6.68
CA THR A 184 3.84 -6.80 7.59
C THR A 184 2.87 -5.92 6.81
N ILE A 185 1.62 -5.83 7.29
CA ILE A 185 0.54 -5.06 6.69
C ILE A 185 0.15 -3.92 7.61
N ALA A 186 0.02 -2.72 7.05
CA ALA A 186 -0.39 -1.52 7.79
C ALA A 186 -1.90 -1.30 7.69
N ALA A 187 -2.55 -1.00 8.81
CA ALA A 187 -3.92 -0.51 8.87
C ALA A 187 -4.03 0.60 9.93
N SER A 188 -5.08 1.41 9.84
CA SER A 188 -5.33 2.52 10.76
C SER A 188 -6.49 2.15 11.70
N ASN A 189 -6.25 2.14 12.99
CA ASN A 189 -7.32 1.97 13.99
C ASN A 189 -8.24 3.19 13.92
N TRP A 190 -9.51 2.98 13.57
CA TRP A 190 -10.47 4.06 13.36
C TRP A 190 -10.87 4.80 14.63
N GLU A 191 -10.94 4.09 15.75
CA GLU A 191 -11.35 4.68 17.05
C GLU A 191 -10.20 5.44 17.70
N ALA A 192 -9.01 4.82 17.73
CA ALA A 192 -7.87 5.38 18.46
C ALA A 192 -7.01 6.34 17.61
N GLY A 193 -7.16 6.35 16.27
CA GLY A 193 -6.35 7.16 15.37
C GLY A 193 -4.87 6.75 15.36
N VAL A 194 -4.57 5.48 15.63
CA VAL A 194 -3.19 4.96 15.70
C VAL A 194 -2.93 3.91 14.63
N LEU A 195 -1.67 3.85 14.18
CA LEU A 195 -1.20 2.84 13.25
C LEU A 195 -1.21 1.45 13.89
N ARG A 196 -1.72 0.46 13.17
CA ARG A 196 -1.60 -0.95 13.49
C ARG A 196 -0.80 -1.65 12.40
N LEU A 197 0.20 -2.43 12.80
CA LEU A 197 0.97 -3.29 11.92
C LEU A 197 0.60 -4.74 12.24
N PHE A 198 0.06 -5.45 11.26
CA PHE A 198 -0.26 -6.86 11.34
C PHE A 198 0.90 -7.68 10.76
N SER A 199 1.49 -8.53 11.58
CA SER A 199 2.53 -9.46 11.13
C SER A 199 1.93 -10.65 10.38
N LYS A 200 2.77 -11.34 9.59
CA LYS A 200 2.39 -12.59 8.90
C LYS A 200 1.76 -13.62 9.85
N ASP A 201 2.35 -13.80 11.02
CA ASP A 201 1.92 -14.83 11.96
C ASP A 201 0.54 -14.47 12.56
N GLU A 202 0.29 -13.20 12.89
CA GLU A 202 -1.04 -12.72 13.29
C GLU A 202 -2.08 -12.95 12.19
N ILE A 203 -1.72 -12.63 10.93
CA ILE A 203 -2.63 -12.83 9.79
C ILE A 203 -2.94 -14.32 9.60
N ALA A 204 -1.93 -15.18 9.69
CA ALA A 204 -2.10 -16.61 9.47
C ALA A 204 -2.85 -17.32 10.60
N ASP A 205 -2.70 -16.87 11.86
CA ASP A 205 -3.13 -17.63 13.03
C ASP A 205 -4.31 -17.01 13.79
N THR A 206 -4.52 -15.69 13.73
CA THR A 206 -5.50 -15.00 14.59
C THR A 206 -6.50 -14.13 13.83
N VAL A 207 -6.03 -13.19 13.01
CA VAL A 207 -6.91 -12.15 12.42
C VAL A 207 -7.41 -12.49 11.01
N GLY A 208 -6.77 -13.46 10.35
CA GLY A 208 -7.18 -13.90 9.02
C GLY A 208 -7.03 -12.84 7.93
N THR A 209 -7.75 -13.03 6.84
CA THR A 209 -7.79 -12.10 5.69
C THR A 209 -8.41 -10.75 6.03
N ALA A 210 -9.12 -10.63 7.15
CA ALA A 210 -9.73 -9.38 7.59
C ALA A 210 -8.69 -8.25 7.78
N ALA A 211 -7.43 -8.57 8.15
CA ALA A 211 -6.35 -7.59 8.23
C ALA A 211 -6.00 -6.99 6.87
N ILE A 212 -6.01 -7.80 5.80
CA ILE A 212 -5.75 -7.35 4.43
C ILE A 212 -6.90 -6.47 3.95
N LEU A 213 -8.13 -6.91 4.18
CA LEU A 213 -9.33 -6.15 3.84
C LEU A 213 -9.38 -4.80 4.60
N ALA A 214 -9.04 -4.81 5.89
CA ALA A 214 -8.96 -3.60 6.72
C ALA A 214 -7.93 -2.60 6.16
N SER A 215 -6.78 -3.11 5.72
CA SER A 215 -5.75 -2.30 5.08
C SER A 215 -6.21 -1.63 3.78
N ALA A 216 -7.20 -2.20 3.08
CA ALA A 216 -7.75 -1.70 1.83
C ALA A 216 -9.09 -0.94 2.00
N ALA A 217 -9.56 -0.75 3.23
CA ALA A 217 -10.82 -0.08 3.53
C ALA A 217 -10.67 1.46 3.50
N ILE A 218 -10.65 2.05 2.31
CA ILE A 218 -10.49 3.49 2.10
C ILE A 218 -11.64 4.25 2.76
N PRO A 219 -11.37 5.19 3.72
CA PRO A 219 -12.39 5.96 4.40
C PRO A 219 -13.27 6.75 3.43
N GLY A 220 -14.58 6.72 3.67
CA GLY A 220 -15.57 7.38 2.81
C GLY A 220 -15.98 6.58 1.57
N ILE A 221 -15.21 5.56 1.16
CA ILE A 221 -15.54 4.64 0.07
C ILE A 221 -16.00 3.30 0.64
N PHE A 222 -15.20 2.70 1.50
CA PHE A 222 -15.52 1.42 2.14
C PHE A 222 -15.81 1.60 3.63
N PRO A 223 -16.69 0.77 4.20
CA PRO A 223 -16.92 0.80 5.64
C PRO A 223 -15.68 0.31 6.39
N PRO A 224 -15.47 0.79 7.64
CA PRO A 224 -14.44 0.24 8.51
C PRO A 224 -14.61 -1.28 8.70
N VAL A 225 -13.52 -2.01 8.67
CA VAL A 225 -13.50 -3.46 8.81
C VAL A 225 -13.17 -3.85 10.24
N PRO A 226 -14.03 -4.62 10.93
CA PRO A 226 -13.73 -5.07 12.28
C PRO A 226 -12.69 -6.19 12.26
N VAL A 227 -11.58 -6.00 12.98
CA VAL A 227 -10.59 -7.03 13.28
C VAL A 227 -10.54 -7.17 14.80
N GLU A 228 -10.84 -8.36 15.31
CA GLU A 228 -10.96 -8.63 16.74
C GLU A 228 -11.90 -7.65 17.49
N GLY A 229 -12.97 -7.22 16.81
CA GLY A 229 -13.95 -6.28 17.35
C GLY A 229 -13.57 -4.80 17.29
N ILE A 230 -12.36 -4.47 16.84
CA ILE A 230 -11.88 -3.10 16.66
C ILE A 230 -12.05 -2.69 15.20
N PRO A 231 -12.67 -1.54 14.87
CA PRO A 231 -12.80 -1.08 13.50
C PRO A 231 -11.48 -0.50 12.97
N TYR A 232 -11.09 -0.94 11.79
CA TYR A 232 -9.91 -0.46 11.08
C TYR A 232 -10.30 0.09 9.71
N VAL A 233 -9.52 1.04 9.24
CA VAL A 233 -9.58 1.61 7.90
C VAL A 233 -8.22 1.51 7.23
N ASP A 234 -8.15 1.91 5.96
CA ASP A 234 -6.96 1.87 5.13
C ASP A 234 -5.71 2.41 5.86
N GLY A 235 -4.64 1.64 5.77
CA GLY A 235 -3.36 2.00 6.38
C GLY A 235 -2.75 3.27 5.81
N GLY A 236 -3.08 3.61 4.55
CA GLY A 236 -2.61 4.80 3.87
C GLY A 236 -2.95 6.11 4.57
N VAL A 237 -3.96 6.13 5.43
CA VAL A 237 -4.27 7.30 6.27
C VAL A 237 -3.07 7.70 7.14
N LEU A 238 -2.36 6.72 7.72
CA LEU A 238 -1.24 6.95 8.64
C LEU A 238 0.11 6.54 8.06
N LEU A 239 0.17 5.49 7.24
CA LEU A 239 1.40 4.93 6.68
C LEU A 239 1.15 4.30 5.30
N ASN A 240 1.25 5.10 4.23
CA ASN A 240 0.98 4.61 2.87
C ASN A 240 2.11 3.71 2.32
N THR A 241 3.33 3.93 2.75
CA THR A 241 4.52 3.20 2.27
C THR A 241 5.32 2.69 3.47
N PRO A 242 5.11 1.43 3.90
CA PRO A 242 5.64 0.92 5.17
C PRO A 242 7.13 0.52 5.09
N LEU A 243 8.03 1.51 4.86
CA LEU A 243 9.48 1.30 4.79
C LEU A 243 10.08 0.91 6.16
N ILE A 244 9.73 1.67 7.21
CA ILE A 244 10.28 1.40 8.55
C ILE A 244 9.95 -0.01 9.05
N PRO A 245 8.74 -0.54 8.87
CA PRO A 245 8.46 -1.96 9.13
C PRO A 245 9.40 -2.91 8.39
N ALA A 246 9.67 -2.69 7.10
CA ALA A 246 10.59 -3.56 6.34
C ALA A 246 12.02 -3.56 6.92
N ILE A 247 12.52 -2.37 7.32
CA ILE A 247 13.83 -2.24 7.98
C ILE A 247 13.84 -2.98 9.32
N ARG A 248 12.79 -2.86 10.13
CA ARG A 248 12.62 -3.58 11.41
C ARG A 248 12.56 -5.09 11.21
N ASP A 249 11.99 -5.54 10.11
CA ASP A 249 11.98 -6.96 9.71
C ASP A 249 13.32 -7.43 9.16
N GLY A 250 14.33 -6.55 9.13
CA GLY A 250 15.73 -6.87 8.85
C GLY A 250 16.13 -6.73 7.38
N ALA A 251 15.34 -6.06 6.56
CA ALA A 251 15.72 -5.73 5.19
C ALA A 251 16.88 -4.72 5.20
N THR A 252 17.91 -4.98 4.39
CA THR A 252 19.08 -4.12 4.19
C THR A 252 19.13 -3.55 2.78
N THR A 253 18.62 -4.31 1.81
CA THR A 253 18.35 -3.84 0.44
C THR A 253 16.84 -3.80 0.26
N VAL A 254 16.30 -2.62 -0.01
CA VAL A 254 14.85 -2.41 -0.11
C VAL A 254 14.49 -1.85 -1.47
N HIS A 255 13.53 -2.47 -2.12
CA HIS A 255 12.87 -1.96 -3.32
C HIS A 255 11.54 -1.35 -2.92
N ILE A 256 11.42 -0.02 -3.00
CA ILE A 256 10.18 0.70 -2.68
C ILE A 256 9.45 1.03 -3.97
N ILE A 257 8.18 0.65 -4.04
CA ILE A 257 7.33 0.95 -5.18
C ILE A 257 6.27 1.95 -4.74
N PHE A 258 6.40 3.19 -5.20
CA PHE A 258 5.42 4.25 -4.97
C PHE A 258 4.36 4.23 -6.07
N LEU A 259 3.13 4.48 -5.68
CA LEU A 259 2.01 4.68 -6.60
C LEU A 259 1.68 6.17 -6.77
N ASP A 260 2.19 7.01 -5.88
CA ASP A 260 1.99 8.46 -5.94
C ASP A 260 3.07 9.12 -6.82
N PRO A 261 2.70 9.86 -7.86
CA PRO A 261 3.62 10.74 -8.57
C PRO A 261 4.06 11.87 -7.64
N LEU A 262 5.09 12.59 -8.03
CA LEU A 262 5.42 13.83 -7.32
C LEU A 262 4.24 14.80 -7.42
N LEU A 263 3.79 15.36 -6.30
CA LEU A 263 2.62 16.26 -6.24
C LEU A 263 2.68 17.44 -7.24
N ARG A 264 3.89 17.89 -7.59
CA ARG A 264 4.12 18.95 -8.60
C ARG A 264 3.74 18.51 -10.02
N ASN A 265 3.67 17.21 -10.29
CA ASN A 265 3.35 16.66 -11.61
C ASN A 265 1.84 16.40 -11.78
N VAL A 266 1.05 16.66 -10.73
CA VAL A 266 -0.41 16.45 -10.76
C VAL A 266 -1.08 17.74 -11.24
N VAL A 267 -1.79 17.66 -12.36
CA VAL A 267 -2.58 18.77 -12.91
C VAL A 267 -3.85 18.94 -12.06
N LEU A 268 -4.13 20.15 -11.61
CA LEU A 268 -5.33 20.43 -10.83
C LEU A 268 -6.51 20.75 -11.75
N LYS A 269 -7.66 20.16 -11.45
CA LYS A 269 -8.92 20.52 -12.10
C LYS A 269 -9.29 21.97 -11.73
N PRO A 270 -9.71 22.82 -12.67
CA PRO A 270 -10.09 24.21 -12.36
C PRO A 270 -11.31 24.32 -11.45
N TYR A 271 -12.20 23.33 -11.48
CA TYR A 271 -13.43 23.27 -10.67
C TYR A 271 -13.54 21.88 -10.03
N PRO A 272 -12.82 21.63 -8.91
CA PRO A 272 -12.82 20.33 -8.26
C PRO A 272 -14.15 20.07 -7.54
N SER A 273 -14.66 18.85 -7.64
CA SER A 273 -15.78 18.38 -6.82
C SER A 273 -15.33 18.17 -5.37
N THR A 274 -16.28 17.95 -4.45
CA THR A 274 -15.98 17.58 -3.06
C THR A 274 -15.13 16.30 -2.99
N LEU A 275 -15.41 15.35 -3.88
CA LEU A 275 -14.67 14.10 -3.96
C LEU A 275 -13.24 14.33 -4.47
N ASP A 276 -13.05 15.14 -5.52
CA ASP A 276 -11.72 15.54 -6.02
C ASP A 276 -10.88 16.21 -4.91
N THR A 277 -11.54 17.06 -4.10
CA THR A 277 -10.89 17.74 -2.97
C THR A 277 -10.47 16.74 -1.88
N ALA A 278 -11.33 15.78 -1.52
CA ALA A 278 -11.01 14.74 -0.56
C ALA A 278 -9.84 13.85 -1.05
N TRP A 279 -9.85 13.46 -2.32
CA TRP A 279 -8.74 12.72 -2.93
C TRP A 279 -7.44 13.51 -2.92
N ARG A 280 -7.50 14.80 -3.22
CA ARG A 280 -6.30 15.66 -3.17
C ARG A 280 -5.73 15.76 -1.77
N MET A 281 -6.59 15.85 -0.75
CA MET A 281 -6.13 15.84 0.65
C MET A 281 -5.42 14.53 1.01
N LEU A 282 -5.98 13.38 0.62
CA LEU A 282 -5.34 12.08 0.83
C LEU A 282 -3.98 11.99 0.12
N ALA A 283 -3.90 12.41 -1.15
CA ALA A 283 -2.65 12.42 -1.90
C ALA A 283 -1.57 13.30 -1.24
N ILE A 284 -1.96 14.45 -0.67
CA ILE A 284 -1.03 15.32 0.08
C ILE A 284 -0.53 14.63 1.36
N ILE A 285 -1.42 13.96 2.09
CA ILE A 285 -1.08 13.21 3.30
C ILE A 285 -0.08 12.09 2.96
N TRP A 286 -0.37 11.30 1.92
CA TRP A 286 0.49 10.21 1.46
C TRP A 286 1.88 10.69 1.05
N ALA A 287 1.95 11.71 0.20
CA ALA A 287 3.23 12.27 -0.25
C ALA A 287 4.07 12.86 0.90
N SER A 288 3.43 13.43 1.93
CA SER A 288 4.12 13.95 3.11
C SER A 288 4.77 12.84 3.93
N ASN A 289 4.11 11.71 4.11
CA ASN A 289 4.61 10.57 4.89
C ASN A 289 5.78 9.88 4.19
N VAL A 290 5.68 9.66 2.88
CA VAL A 290 6.73 9.09 2.04
C VAL A 290 8.06 9.82 2.19
N ARG A 291 8.04 11.16 2.15
CA ARG A 291 9.26 11.96 2.27
C ARG A 291 9.97 11.75 3.60
N LYS A 292 9.21 11.58 4.68
CA LYS A 292 9.78 11.34 6.02
C LYS A 292 10.52 10.00 6.08
N ASP A 293 9.95 8.94 5.51
CA ASP A 293 10.54 7.61 5.57
C ASP A 293 11.85 7.51 4.79
N ILE A 294 11.94 8.12 3.61
CA ILE A 294 13.18 8.20 2.84
C ILE A 294 14.26 9.00 3.59
N LEU A 295 13.89 10.13 4.22
CA LEU A 295 14.81 10.92 5.02
C LEU A 295 15.32 10.15 6.25
N ILE A 296 14.49 9.33 6.87
CA ILE A 296 14.91 8.46 7.98
C ILE A 296 15.90 7.42 7.49
N ALA A 297 15.67 6.76 6.36
CA ALA A 297 16.60 5.78 5.79
C ALA A 297 17.97 6.42 5.45
N ALA A 298 17.96 7.60 4.82
CA ALA A 298 19.18 8.36 4.55
C ALA A 298 19.90 8.79 5.84
N GLY A 299 19.15 9.19 6.86
CA GLY A 299 19.66 9.53 8.18
C GLY A 299 20.34 8.36 8.89
N ILE A 300 19.76 7.14 8.78
CA ILE A 300 20.37 5.91 9.31
C ILE A 300 21.75 5.70 8.69
N ASN A 301 21.86 5.76 7.35
CA ASN A 301 23.12 5.59 6.65
C ASN A 301 24.14 6.64 7.08
N LEU A 302 23.73 7.91 7.13
CA LEU A 302 24.61 9.01 7.54
C LEU A 302 25.14 8.79 8.95
N ILE A 303 24.30 8.42 9.92
CA ILE A 303 24.72 8.17 11.30
C ILE A 303 25.70 7.00 11.36
N LEU A 304 25.44 5.90 10.65
CA LEU A 304 26.33 4.74 10.64
C LEU A 304 27.68 5.09 10.00
N GLU A 305 27.69 5.86 8.90
CA GLU A 305 28.94 6.32 8.26
C GLU A 305 29.75 7.24 9.16
N LEU A 306 29.09 8.15 9.88
CA LEU A 306 29.76 9.02 10.84
C LEU A 306 30.36 8.24 12.00
N LEU A 307 29.65 7.21 12.49
CA LEU A 307 30.20 6.32 13.54
C LEU A 307 31.40 5.51 13.06
N GLU A 308 31.43 5.08 11.80
CA GLU A 308 32.56 4.36 11.21
C GLU A 308 33.78 5.25 10.95
N ARG A 309 33.56 6.45 10.43
CA ARG A 309 34.66 7.41 10.13
C ARG A 309 35.26 8.03 11.38
N GLY A 310 34.53 8.05 12.49
CA GLY A 310 34.88 8.80 13.68
C GLY A 310 34.68 10.31 13.52
N ALA A 311 35.14 11.09 14.49
CA ALA A 311 35.08 12.53 14.41
C ALA A 311 36.11 13.09 13.39
N PRO A 312 35.83 14.24 12.75
CA PRO A 312 36.79 14.88 11.84
C PRO A 312 38.17 15.07 12.48
N GLU A 313 39.23 14.84 11.73
CA GLU A 313 40.62 15.01 12.21
C GLU A 313 40.90 16.41 12.74
N SER A 314 40.17 17.44 12.27
CA SER A 314 40.25 18.83 12.70
C SER A 314 39.47 19.12 14.00
N ALA A 315 38.67 18.16 14.51
CA ALA A 315 37.89 18.39 15.72
C ALA A 315 38.75 18.32 16.99
N SER A 316 38.46 19.18 17.97
CA SER A 316 39.03 19.00 19.30
C SER A 316 38.64 17.70 19.92
N ARG A 317 39.40 17.17 20.90
CA ARG A 317 39.05 15.94 21.61
C ARG A 317 37.68 16.03 22.29
N GLU A 318 37.25 17.19 22.69
CA GLU A 318 35.98 17.45 23.35
C GLU A 318 34.82 17.44 22.34
N ASP A 319 35.00 18.10 21.20
CA ASP A 319 34.02 18.09 20.09
C ASP A 319 33.84 16.70 19.53
N ALA A 320 34.95 15.93 19.38
CA ALA A 320 34.91 14.55 18.92
C ALA A 320 34.13 13.64 19.88
N ARG A 321 34.27 13.78 21.19
CA ARG A 321 33.53 13.06 22.20
C ARG A 321 32.05 13.44 22.16
N THR A 322 31.72 14.70 22.11
CA THR A 322 30.36 15.21 22.05
C THR A 322 29.64 14.68 20.79
N PHE A 323 30.33 14.76 19.65
CA PHE A 323 29.80 14.24 18.37
C PHE A 323 29.47 12.75 18.45
N LEU A 324 30.43 11.92 18.88
CA LEU A 324 30.23 10.47 19.03
C LEU A 324 29.13 10.14 20.04
N GLN A 325 29.03 10.93 21.12
CA GLN A 325 27.99 10.74 22.13
C GLN A 325 26.61 11.05 21.60
N VAL A 326 26.45 12.12 20.83
CA VAL A 326 25.18 12.51 20.17
C VAL A 326 24.81 11.47 19.11
N ALA A 327 25.73 11.09 18.24
CA ALA A 327 25.48 10.08 17.20
C ALA A 327 25.09 8.73 17.82
N TRP A 328 25.78 8.31 18.92
CA TRP A 328 25.43 7.11 19.66
C TRP A 328 24.04 7.19 20.34
N GLN A 329 23.68 8.32 20.91
CA GLN A 329 22.35 8.52 21.51
C GLN A 329 21.25 8.49 20.45
N MET A 330 21.46 9.11 19.29
CA MET A 330 20.53 9.04 18.17
C MET A 330 20.36 7.59 17.68
N TYR A 331 21.49 6.88 17.47
CA TYR A 331 21.47 5.46 17.10
C TYR A 331 20.69 4.62 18.11
N ARG A 332 20.93 4.80 19.42
CA ARG A 332 20.24 4.10 20.49
C ARG A 332 18.72 4.35 20.44
N ARG A 333 18.29 5.62 20.33
CA ARG A 333 16.87 5.97 20.25
C ARG A 333 16.17 5.35 19.04
N MET A 334 16.87 5.28 17.91
CA MET A 334 16.37 4.61 16.72
C MET A 334 16.29 3.09 16.89
N SER A 335 17.16 2.50 17.72
CA SER A 335 17.25 1.05 17.99
C SER A 335 16.32 0.57 19.11
N GLU A 336 15.87 1.45 20.01
CA GLU A 336 15.06 1.10 21.19
C GLU A 336 13.69 0.48 20.85
N GLY A 337 13.29 0.46 19.59
CA GLY A 337 12.05 -0.18 19.11
C GLY A 337 12.19 -1.64 18.64
N GLY A 338 13.37 -2.27 18.72
CA GLY A 338 13.56 -3.64 18.29
C GLY A 338 15.00 -4.15 18.47
N ALA A 339 15.15 -5.44 18.71
CA ALA A 339 16.39 -6.11 19.09
C ALA A 339 17.47 -6.22 17.98
N GLN A 340 17.33 -5.55 16.83
CA GLN A 340 18.31 -5.60 15.75
C GLN A 340 19.04 -4.26 15.59
N ALA A 341 20.38 -4.31 15.60
CA ALA A 341 21.21 -3.17 15.23
C ALA A 341 20.92 -2.75 13.78
N TYR A 342 20.69 -1.46 13.56
CA TYR A 342 20.56 -0.93 12.20
C TYR A 342 21.83 -1.20 11.38
N ARG A 343 21.63 -1.47 10.10
CA ARG A 343 22.68 -1.68 9.11
C ARG A 343 22.57 -0.60 8.04
N LYS A 344 23.64 -0.41 7.27
CA LYS A 344 23.57 0.42 6.08
C LYS A 344 22.50 -0.10 5.15
N LEU A 345 21.69 0.80 4.65
CA LEU A 345 20.53 0.53 3.82
C LEU A 345 20.82 0.90 2.37
N THR A 346 20.50 0.01 1.47
CA THR A 346 20.34 0.32 0.06
C THR A 346 18.87 0.41 -0.25
N VAL A 347 18.38 1.57 -0.69
CA VAL A 347 16.98 1.77 -1.00
C VAL A 347 16.84 2.17 -2.47
N HIS A 348 16.26 1.30 -3.27
CA HIS A 348 15.89 1.57 -4.65
C HIS A 348 14.45 2.05 -4.70
N VAL A 349 14.22 3.16 -5.39
CA VAL A 349 12.91 3.82 -5.46
C VAL A 349 12.35 3.70 -6.86
N TYR A 350 11.17 3.12 -7.00
CA TYR A 350 10.39 3.09 -8.23
C TYR A 350 9.19 4.00 -8.07
N ARG A 351 9.04 4.93 -8.99
CA ARG A 351 7.96 5.91 -8.95
C ARG A 351 7.55 6.29 -10.37
N PRO A 352 6.26 6.32 -10.68
CA PRO A 352 5.78 6.78 -11.97
C PRO A 352 6.19 8.23 -12.21
N GLN A 353 6.68 8.52 -13.40
CA GLN A 353 7.11 9.88 -13.79
C GLN A 353 5.92 10.79 -14.09
N SER A 354 4.78 10.22 -14.47
CA SER A 354 3.51 10.92 -14.68
C SER A 354 2.46 10.42 -13.69
N ALA A 355 1.38 11.18 -13.51
CA ALA A 355 0.24 10.73 -12.72
C ALA A 355 -0.35 9.45 -13.35
N LEU A 356 -0.58 8.43 -12.53
CA LEU A 356 -1.17 7.15 -12.97
C LEU A 356 -2.67 7.26 -13.26
N GLY A 357 -3.29 8.34 -12.88
CA GLY A 357 -4.68 8.72 -13.00
C GLY A 357 -5.01 9.68 -11.87
N GLU A 358 -5.67 10.80 -12.16
CA GLU A 358 -6.05 11.72 -11.10
C GLU A 358 -7.22 11.13 -10.31
N GLY A 359 -7.30 11.40 -9.01
CA GLY A 359 -8.34 11.11 -8.03
C GLY A 359 -9.32 9.97 -8.32
N GLU A 360 -10.03 10.03 -9.43
CA GLU A 360 -10.94 8.98 -9.89
C GLU A 360 -10.20 7.74 -10.42
N GLY A 361 -8.94 7.88 -10.85
CA GLY A 361 -8.14 6.79 -11.44
C GLY A 361 -7.86 5.65 -10.48
N ILE A 362 -7.76 5.90 -9.17
CA ILE A 362 -7.54 4.82 -8.19
C ILE A 362 -8.74 3.86 -8.05
N LEU A 363 -9.90 4.23 -8.56
CA LEU A 363 -11.10 3.39 -8.64
C LEU A 363 -11.39 2.92 -10.06
N ASP A 364 -10.55 3.24 -11.03
CA ASP A 364 -10.71 2.82 -12.43
C ASP A 364 -10.00 1.49 -12.69
N PHE A 365 -10.77 0.42 -12.61
CA PHE A 365 -10.31 -0.95 -12.82
C PHE A 365 -10.54 -1.46 -14.25
N GLN A 366 -10.59 -0.57 -15.27
CA GLN A 366 -10.69 -1.00 -16.65
C GLN A 366 -9.46 -1.82 -17.07
N ARG A 367 -9.68 -2.98 -17.69
CA ARG A 367 -8.63 -3.93 -18.07
C ARG A 367 -7.52 -3.30 -18.91
N ALA A 368 -7.87 -2.46 -19.89
CA ALA A 368 -6.89 -1.80 -20.75
C ALA A 368 -5.98 -0.85 -19.96
N ARG A 369 -6.55 -0.12 -18.98
CA ARG A 369 -5.79 0.75 -18.09
C ARG A 369 -4.85 -0.06 -17.18
N LEU A 370 -5.35 -1.12 -16.54
CA LEU A 370 -4.53 -1.96 -15.67
C LEU A 370 -3.37 -2.61 -16.44
N HIS A 371 -3.61 -3.09 -17.65
CA HIS A 371 -2.55 -3.60 -18.52
C HIS A 371 -1.48 -2.53 -18.83
N GLY A 372 -1.91 -1.31 -19.18
CA GLY A 372 -0.98 -0.20 -19.39
C GLY A 372 -0.16 0.17 -18.15
N LEU A 373 -0.75 0.05 -16.94
CA LEU A 373 -0.04 0.27 -15.67
C LEU A 373 1.01 -0.82 -15.40
N VAL A 374 0.70 -2.09 -15.67
CA VAL A 374 1.67 -3.20 -15.58
C VAL A 374 2.84 -2.96 -16.52
N GLU A 375 2.57 -2.63 -17.79
CA GLU A 375 3.63 -2.33 -18.77
C GLU A 375 4.48 -1.12 -18.35
N MET A 376 3.85 -0.07 -17.81
CA MET A 376 4.56 1.12 -17.32
C MET A 376 5.49 0.75 -16.16
N GLY A 377 4.99 0.03 -15.14
CA GLY A 377 5.80 -0.40 -14.01
C GLY A 377 6.97 -1.30 -14.42
N TYR A 378 6.74 -2.21 -15.34
CA TYR A 378 7.80 -3.05 -15.91
C TYR A 378 8.88 -2.22 -16.61
N ASN A 379 8.48 -1.29 -17.47
CA ASN A 379 9.41 -0.44 -18.22
C ASN A 379 10.18 0.53 -17.31
N ASP A 380 9.54 1.09 -16.28
CA ASP A 380 10.21 1.97 -15.30
C ASP A 380 11.27 1.19 -14.49
N ALA A 381 11.01 -0.09 -14.19
CA ALA A 381 11.98 -0.93 -13.51
C ALA A 381 13.14 -1.39 -14.41
N VAL A 382 12.88 -1.66 -15.70
CA VAL A 382 13.90 -1.99 -16.71
C VAL A 382 14.82 -0.79 -16.95
N ASN A 383 14.27 0.42 -16.98
CA ASN A 383 15.00 1.67 -17.23
C ASN A 383 15.37 2.41 -15.94
N HIS A 384 15.44 1.70 -14.82
CA HIS A 384 15.68 2.32 -13.50
C HIS A 384 17.01 3.05 -13.43
N ASP A 385 17.00 4.31 -13.00
CA ASP A 385 18.18 5.13 -12.69
C ASP A 385 18.11 5.65 -11.26
N CYS A 386 19.02 5.17 -10.42
CA CYS A 386 19.09 5.58 -9.01
C CYS A 386 19.31 7.09 -8.82
N ALA A 387 19.99 7.76 -9.75
CA ALA A 387 20.24 9.20 -9.62
C ALA A 387 18.98 10.02 -9.91
N VAL A 388 18.17 9.56 -10.86
CA VAL A 388 16.89 10.19 -11.24
C VAL A 388 15.81 9.88 -10.22
N ASN A 389 15.74 8.64 -9.76
CA ASN A 389 14.66 8.15 -8.90
C ASN A 389 14.86 8.49 -7.41
N GLY A 390 16.03 9.03 -7.02
CA GLY A 390 16.30 9.44 -5.64
C GLY A 390 16.55 8.27 -4.69
N CYS A 391 17.22 7.22 -5.16
CA CYS A 391 17.62 6.08 -4.33
C CYS A 391 18.54 6.50 -3.18
N VAL A 392 18.48 5.79 -2.05
CA VAL A 392 19.40 5.94 -0.93
C VAL A 392 20.45 4.85 -1.02
N LEU A 393 21.70 5.24 -1.26
CA LEU A 393 22.82 4.32 -1.40
C LEU A 393 23.88 4.62 -0.34
N PRO A 394 24.48 3.60 0.30
CA PRO A 394 25.60 3.82 1.21
C PRO A 394 26.75 4.57 0.54
N GLY A 395 27.33 5.54 1.25
CA GLY A 395 28.47 6.33 0.74
C GLY A 395 28.13 7.39 -0.31
N ARG A 396 26.86 7.55 -0.68
CA ARG A 396 26.40 8.63 -1.54
C ARG A 396 25.50 9.60 -0.75
N PRO A 397 25.72 10.92 -0.83
CA PRO A 397 24.73 11.84 -0.29
C PRO A 397 23.39 11.60 -0.98
N ALA A 398 22.29 11.70 -0.23
CA ALA A 398 20.96 11.62 -0.81
C ALA A 398 20.88 12.64 -1.97
N GLY A 399 20.64 12.15 -3.18
CA GLY A 399 20.62 12.98 -4.38
C GLY A 399 19.57 14.09 -4.25
N PRO A 400 19.74 15.24 -4.97
CA PRO A 400 18.86 16.40 -4.89
C PRO A 400 17.46 16.17 -5.45
N GLY A 401 17.07 14.94 -5.70
CA GLY A 401 15.74 14.55 -6.21
C GLY A 401 14.55 14.92 -5.32
N GLY A 402 14.79 15.58 -4.17
CA GLY A 402 13.76 16.00 -3.23
C GLY A 402 13.55 17.52 -3.06
N ASN A 403 14.39 18.37 -3.64
CA ASN A 403 14.34 19.82 -3.42
C ASN A 403 14.45 20.60 -4.74
N ARG A 404 13.39 20.73 -5.49
CA ARG A 404 13.07 21.96 -6.28
C ARG A 404 11.61 21.95 -6.66
#